data_ed87e4b848888c24286a95f97078a6bd
#
_entry.id   ed87e4b848888c24286a95f97078a6bd
#
_cell.length_a   1.000
_cell.length_b   1.000
_cell.length_c   1.000
_cell.angle_alpha   90.00
_cell.angle_beta   90.00
_cell.angle_gamma   90.00
#
_symmetry.space_group_name_H-M   'P 1'
#
loop_
_entity.id
_entity.type
_entity.pdbx_description
1 polymer ?
#
loop_
_entity_poly.entity_id
_entity_poly.type
_entity_poly.pdbx_seq_one_letter_code
_entity_poly.pdbx_strand_id
1 'polypeptide(L)' 'MELSACIVVYNGADEALRAAQTVLDCTRRYPLTLYLVDNASPDGSGQCLAKAAKDGTLHIRKDQKVEVLCRTENGGFGT' A
#
# COMPACT_ATOMS: atom_id res chain seq x y z
N MET A 1 9.48 1.49 -19.21
CA MET A 1 8.71 0.39 -18.62
C MET A 1 8.20 0.79 -17.24
N GLU A 2 6.93 0.62 -17.01
CA GLU A 2 6.34 0.88 -15.71
C GLU A 2 6.04 -0.43 -15.00
N LEU A 3 6.24 -0.46 -13.70
CA LEU A 3 5.96 -1.63 -12.88
C LEU A 3 4.79 -1.35 -11.95
N SER A 4 4.04 -2.37 -11.66
CA SER A 4 2.94 -2.30 -10.70
C SER A 4 3.07 -3.42 -9.69
N ALA A 5 2.81 -3.12 -8.44
CA ALA A 5 2.81 -4.11 -7.39
C ALA A 5 1.57 -3.92 -6.52
N CYS A 6 1.11 -4.98 -5.92
CA CYS A 6 -0.08 -4.94 -5.09
C CYS A 6 0.17 -5.73 -3.81
N ILE A 7 -0.14 -5.13 -2.68
CA ILE A 7 -0.05 -5.77 -1.37
C ILE A 7 -1.45 -5.75 -0.77
N VAL A 8 -1.98 -6.92 -0.46
CA VAL A 8 -3.27 -7.02 0.20
C VAL A 8 -3.04 -7.10 1.71
N VAL A 9 -3.75 -6.25 2.44
CA VAL A 9 -3.57 -6.09 3.88
C VAL A 9 -4.83 -6.50 4.62
N TYR A 10 -4.68 -7.33 5.64
CA TYR A 10 -5.75 -7.60 6.59
C TYR A 10 -5.14 -7.63 7.98
N ASN A 11 -5.35 -6.58 8.75
CA ASN A 11 -4.68 -6.31 10.03
C ASN A 11 -3.16 -6.16 9.84
N GLY A 12 -2.51 -5.43 10.68
CA GLY A 12 -1.06 -5.31 10.67
C GLY A 12 -0.54 -4.25 9.73
N ALA A 13 -0.95 -2.99 9.92
CA ALA A 13 -0.45 -1.88 9.12
C ALA A 13 1.07 -1.77 9.18
N ASP A 14 1.67 -2.04 10.33
CA ASP A 14 3.12 -1.94 10.49
C ASP A 14 3.86 -2.88 9.55
N GLU A 15 3.40 -4.12 9.46
CA GLU A 15 4.01 -5.10 8.57
C GLU A 15 3.82 -4.70 7.11
N ALA A 16 2.63 -4.19 6.78
CA ALA A 16 2.34 -3.74 5.43
C ALA A 16 3.23 -2.57 5.05
N LEU A 17 3.46 -1.64 5.96
CA LEU A 17 4.33 -0.51 5.71
C LEU A 17 5.78 -0.94 5.48
N ARG A 18 6.25 -1.92 6.24
CA ARG A 18 7.58 -2.48 6.04
C ARG A 18 7.71 -3.12 4.67
N ALA A 19 6.72 -3.93 4.30
CA ALA A 19 6.73 -4.58 3.00
C ALA A 19 6.68 -3.54 1.88
N ALA A 20 5.86 -2.52 2.03
CA ALA A 20 5.75 -1.45 1.05
C ALA A 20 7.08 -0.73 0.88
N GLN A 21 7.73 -0.37 1.98
CA GLN A 21 9.01 0.31 1.92
C GLN A 21 10.07 -0.55 1.24
N THR A 22 10.06 -1.85 1.52
CA THR A 22 10.98 -2.78 0.87
C THR A 22 10.80 -2.79 -0.63
N VAL A 23 9.55 -2.85 -1.08
CA VAL A 23 9.24 -2.84 -2.51
C VAL A 23 9.70 -1.52 -3.15
N LEU A 24 9.42 -0.40 -2.49
CA LEU A 24 9.84 0.91 -2.98
C LEU A 24 11.36 1.02 -3.07
N ASP A 25 12.06 0.53 -2.06
CA ASP A 25 13.52 0.60 -2.02
C ASP A 25 14.18 -0.31 -3.05
N CYS A 26 13.57 -1.46 -3.32
CA CYS A 26 14.13 -2.41 -4.28
C CYS A 26 13.82 -2.06 -5.73
N THR A 27 12.80 -1.24 -5.97
CA THR A 27 12.39 -0.90 -7.33
C THR A 27 12.91 0.48 -7.68
N ARG A 28 14.15 0.56 -8.13
CA ARG A 28 14.81 1.83 -8.40
C ARG A 28 14.99 2.16 -9.87
N ARG A 29 14.90 1.17 -10.72
CA ARG A 29 15.21 1.33 -12.15
C ARG A 29 14.05 1.84 -12.97
N TYR A 30 12.82 1.54 -12.52
CA TYR A 30 11.64 1.82 -13.33
C TYR A 30 10.59 2.51 -12.47
N PRO A 31 9.74 3.32 -13.09
CA PRO A 31 8.60 3.88 -12.38
C PRO A 31 7.74 2.76 -11.79
N LEU A 32 7.26 2.98 -10.59
CA LEU A 32 6.49 1.98 -9.84
C LEU A 32 5.20 2.58 -9.32
N THR A 33 4.11 1.88 -9.48
CA THR A 33 2.87 2.17 -8.78
C THR A 33 2.60 1.03 -7.81
N LEU A 34 2.57 1.34 -6.54
CA LEU A 34 2.32 0.36 -5.50
C LEU A 34 0.91 0.52 -4.97
N TYR A 35 0.14 -0.55 -5.02
CA TYR A 35 -1.22 -0.55 -4.50
C TYR A 35 -1.25 -1.28 -3.17
N LEU A 36 -1.73 -0.61 -2.15
CA LEU A 36 -1.96 -1.20 -0.83
C LEU A 36 -3.46 -1.34 -0.65
N VAL A 37 -3.93 -2.56 -0.67
CA VAL A 37 -5.35 -2.84 -0.58
C VAL A 37 -5.68 -3.34 0.82
N ASP A 38 -6.43 -2.54 1.57
CA ASP A 38 -6.89 -2.93 2.89
C ASP A 38 -8.22 -3.65 2.74
N ASN A 39 -8.25 -4.92 3.14
CA ASN A 39 -9.43 -5.76 3.01
C ASN A 39 -10.28 -5.72 4.28
N ALA A 40 -10.83 -4.54 4.55
CA ALA A 40 -11.72 -4.30 5.69
C ALA A 40 -11.11 -4.70 7.04
N SER A 41 -9.86 -4.29 7.27
CA SER A 41 -9.19 -4.58 8.53
C SER A 41 -9.91 -3.93 9.70
N PRO A 42 -10.31 -4.70 10.72
CA PRO A 42 -11.04 -4.15 11.86
C PRO A 42 -10.19 -3.28 12.78
N ASP A 43 -8.88 -3.33 12.67
CA ASP A 43 -7.97 -2.55 13.50
C ASP A 43 -7.66 -1.16 12.94
N GLY A 44 -8.29 -0.77 11.84
CA GLY A 44 -8.03 0.52 11.23
C GLY A 44 -6.76 0.59 10.40
N SER A 45 -6.22 -0.55 9.98
CA SER A 45 -4.99 -0.59 9.19
C SER A 45 -5.06 0.24 7.93
N GLY A 46 -6.20 0.24 7.24
CA GLY A 46 -6.35 1.00 6.02
C GLY A 46 -6.17 2.49 6.23
N GLN A 47 -6.70 3.01 7.34
CA GLN A 47 -6.54 4.42 7.67
C GLN A 47 -5.10 4.75 8.00
N CYS A 48 -4.42 3.86 8.70
CA CYS A 48 -3.00 4.04 9.00
C CYS A 48 -2.17 4.06 7.73
N LEU A 49 -2.46 3.18 6.79
CA LEU A 49 -1.76 3.14 5.52
C LEU A 49 -1.98 4.41 4.71
N ALA A 50 -3.22 4.87 4.63
CA ALA A 50 -3.53 6.08 3.90
C ALA A 50 -2.80 7.28 4.49
N LYS A 51 -2.78 7.38 5.81
CA LYS A 51 -2.08 8.45 6.50
C LYS A 51 -0.58 8.38 6.24
N ALA A 52 0.00 7.19 6.33
CA ALA A 52 1.43 7.01 6.12
C ALA A 52 1.85 7.40 4.69
N ALA A 53 1.00 7.13 3.72
CA ALA A 53 1.29 7.51 2.34
C ALA A 53 1.27 9.03 2.15
N LYS A 54 0.51 9.74 2.97
CA LYS A 54 0.38 11.19 2.85
C LYS A 54 1.36 11.98 3.72
N ASP A 55 1.72 11.44 4.88
CA ASP A 55 2.50 12.20 5.85
C ASP A 55 4.00 11.99 5.74
N GLY A 56 4.46 11.24 4.75
CA GLY A 56 5.88 11.02 4.55
C GLY A 56 6.47 9.87 5.33
N THR A 57 5.66 9.05 5.98
CA THR A 57 6.14 7.87 6.67
C THR A 57 6.84 6.92 5.70
N LEU A 58 6.29 6.78 4.50
CA LEU A 58 6.93 6.01 3.45
C LEU A 58 7.82 6.93 2.61
N HIS A 59 9.01 6.46 2.30
CA HIS A 59 9.93 7.16 1.42
C HIS A 59 9.59 6.82 -0.02
N ILE A 60 8.87 7.73 -0.67
CA ILE A 60 8.38 7.53 -2.02
C ILE A 60 9.19 8.41 -2.95
N ARG A 61 9.76 7.80 -3.99
CA ARG A 61 10.57 8.53 -4.95
C ARG A 61 9.72 9.27 -5.96
N LYS A 62 10.39 10.13 -6.71
CA LYS A 62 9.79 10.99 -7.71
C LYS A 62 8.98 10.21 -8.77
N ASP A 63 9.49 9.05 -9.16
CA ASP A 63 8.86 8.21 -10.18
C ASP A 63 8.05 7.07 -9.58
N GLN A 64 7.75 7.16 -8.29
CA GLN A 64 6.97 6.13 -7.61
C GLN A 64 5.66 6.70 -7.12
N LYS A 65 4.64 5.86 -7.08
CA LYS A 65 3.33 6.22 -6.55
C LYS A 65 2.86 5.15 -5.60
N VAL A 66 2.15 5.55 -4.57
CA VAL A 66 1.51 4.62 -3.64
C VAL A 66 0.03 4.97 -3.60
N GLU A 67 -0.79 3.99 -3.93
CA GLU A 67 -2.24 4.12 -3.86
C GLU A 67 -2.76 3.21 -2.75
N VAL A 68 -3.59 3.77 -1.88
CA VAL A 68 -4.18 3.00 -0.78
C VAL A 68 -5.66 2.86 -1.05
N LEU A 69 -6.11 1.62 -1.15
CA LEU A 69 -7.50 1.29 -1.39
C LEU A 69 -8.07 0.63 -0.14
N CYS A 70 -9.08 1.24 0.44
CA CYS A 70 -9.73 0.71 1.63
C CYS A 70 -11.06 0.08 1.25
N ARG A 71 -11.23 -1.18 1.55
CA ARG A 71 -12.48 -1.87 1.33
C ARG A 71 -13.28 -1.85 2.62
N THR A 72 -14.56 -1.62 2.51
CA THR A 72 -15.43 -1.55 3.67
C THR A 72 -16.10 -2.87 4.02
N GLU A 73 -16.03 -3.83 3.11
CA GLU A 73 -16.66 -5.14 3.31
C GLU A 73 -15.70 -6.26 2.97
N ASN A 74 -15.59 -7.22 3.87
CA ASN A 74 -14.89 -8.45 3.61
C ASN A 74 -15.68 -9.30 2.62
N GLY A 75 -14.97 -9.96 1.74
CA GLY A 75 -15.60 -10.86 0.81
C GLY A 75 -16.32 -10.19 -0.33
N GLY A 76 -16.12 -8.91 -0.51
CA GLY A 76 -16.73 -8.19 -1.61
C GLY A 76 -16.05 -8.38 -2.95
N PHE A 77 -15.12 -9.27 -3.05
CA PHE A 77 -14.42 -9.51 -4.31
C PHE A 77 -15.35 -10.10 -5.35
N GLY A 78 -15.39 -9.48 -6.50
CA GLY A 78 -16.19 -9.99 -7.59
C GLY A 78 -17.67 -9.77 -7.45
N THR A 79 -18.07 -9.04 -6.48
CA THR A 79 -19.51 -8.73 -6.32
C THR A 79 -19.80 -7.33 -6.76
#